data_68369c7e40475d6e80abb3101e12bb20
#
_entry.id   68369c7e40475d6e80abb3101e12bb20
#
_cell.length_a   1.000
_cell.length_b   1.000
_cell.length_c   1.000
_cell.angle_alpha   90.00
_cell.angle_beta   90.00
_cell.angle_gamma   90.00
#
_symmetry.space_group_name_H-M   'P 1'
#
loop_
_entity.id
_entity.type
_entity.pdbx_description
1 polymer ?
#
loop_
_entity_poly.entity_id
_entity_poly.type
_entity_poly.pdbx_seq_one_letter_code
_entity_poly.pdbx_strand_id
1 'polypeptide(L)'
;SGAISNRPELSCMAIGAGAEAGERIAGFPYDEDYEEDLESKIADIKQCNLEGGPDHIHAARFLGRFVENNVPWLHIDLSSSNRKGGLGAVSSDVNGFGVNFGLKIIHQIMKLRFKI
;
A
#
# COMPACT_ATOMS: atom_id res chain seq x y z
N SER A 1 3.89 -2.50 7.39
CA SER A 1 2.88 -2.12 6.39
C SER A 1 3.29 -2.53 5.00
N GLY A 2 2.32 -2.69 4.10
CA GLY A 2 2.51 -3.14 2.74
C GLY A 2 2.32 -2.03 1.72
N ALA A 3 3.06 -2.09 0.60
CA ALA A 3 2.90 -1.23 -0.56
C ALA A 3 2.66 -2.07 -1.81
N ILE A 4 1.61 -1.77 -2.54
CA ILE A 4 1.23 -2.42 -3.78
C ILE A 4 0.95 -1.34 -4.83
N SER A 5 1.47 -1.47 -6.04
CA SER A 5 1.31 -0.45 -7.07
C SER A 5 1.14 -1.06 -8.46
N ASN A 6 0.37 -0.38 -9.31
CA ASN A 6 0.31 -0.65 -10.73
C ASN A 6 1.56 -0.13 -11.49
N ARG A 7 2.56 0.38 -10.77
CA ARG A 7 3.86 0.85 -11.30
C ARG A 7 4.97 0.34 -10.38
N PRO A 8 5.87 -0.53 -10.87
CA PRO A 8 7.00 -1.05 -10.07
C PRO A 8 7.86 0.05 -9.45
N GLU A 9 8.03 1.17 -10.17
CA GLU A 9 8.83 2.30 -9.70
C GLU A 9 8.23 2.97 -8.45
N LEU A 10 6.89 3.03 -8.35
CA LEU A 10 6.22 3.55 -7.16
C LEU A 10 6.36 2.62 -5.97
N SER A 11 6.32 1.30 -6.18
CA SER A 11 6.59 0.33 -5.12
C SER A 11 8.01 0.46 -4.58
N CYS A 12 9.01 0.56 -5.46
CA CYS A 12 10.40 0.79 -5.05
C CYS A 12 10.57 2.11 -4.29
N MET A 13 9.92 3.18 -4.77
CA MET A 13 9.94 4.48 -4.10
C MET A 13 9.29 4.41 -2.72
N ALA A 14 8.19 3.70 -2.56
CA ALA A 14 7.52 3.53 -1.28
C ALA A 14 8.41 2.82 -0.26
N ILE A 15 9.12 1.77 -0.67
CA ILE A 15 10.08 1.05 0.18
C ILE A 15 11.19 1.99 0.64
N GLY A 16 11.78 2.77 -0.29
CA GLY A 16 12.82 3.75 0.01
C GLY A 16 12.35 4.85 0.96
N ALA A 17 11.17 5.44 0.68
CA ALA A 17 10.58 6.46 1.54
C ALA A 17 10.28 5.94 2.95
N GLY A 18 9.81 4.68 3.06
CA GLY A 18 9.59 4.01 4.34
C GLY A 18 10.88 3.82 5.14
N ALA A 19 11.97 3.45 4.47
CA ALA A 19 13.28 3.32 5.10
C ALA A 19 13.80 4.67 5.61
N GLU A 20 13.69 5.74 4.81
CA GLU A 20 14.07 7.10 5.20
C GLU A 20 13.21 7.66 6.35
N ALA A 21 11.93 7.29 6.39
CA ALA A 21 11.01 7.72 7.43
C ALA A 21 11.17 6.96 8.75
N GLY A 22 11.91 5.84 8.76
CA GLY A 22 11.94 4.89 9.88
C GLY A 22 10.64 4.07 10.02
N GLU A 23 9.78 4.11 9.01
CA GLU A 23 8.48 3.43 8.95
C GLU A 23 8.55 2.35 7.86
N ARG A 24 8.97 1.14 8.23
CA ARG A 24 9.26 0.07 7.27
C ARG A 24 8.04 -0.32 6.43
N ILE A 25 8.23 -0.32 5.11
CA ILE A 25 7.26 -0.72 4.10
C ILE A 25 7.81 -1.96 3.38
N ALA A 26 6.97 -2.97 3.22
CA ALA A 26 7.23 -4.15 2.38
C ALA A 26 6.49 -4.00 1.04
N GLY A 27 7.14 -4.32 -0.06
CA GLY A 27 6.50 -4.37 -1.37
C GLY A 27 5.81 -5.71 -1.59
N PHE A 28 4.59 -5.69 -2.15
CA PHE A 28 3.86 -6.87 -2.60
C PHE A 28 3.55 -6.75 -4.09
N PRO A 29 3.37 -7.88 -4.79
CA PRO A 29 3.04 -7.88 -6.20
C PRO A 29 1.63 -7.30 -6.46
N TYR A 30 1.41 -6.84 -7.70
CA TYR A 30 0.12 -6.39 -8.21
C TYR A 30 -0.26 -7.22 -9.45
N ASP A 31 0.03 -8.52 -9.44
CA ASP A 31 -0.13 -9.39 -10.57
C ASP A 31 -1.60 -9.76 -10.83
N GLU A 32 -1.95 -10.01 -12.10
CA GLU A 32 -3.30 -10.33 -12.52
C GLU A 32 -3.77 -11.71 -12.03
N ASP A 33 -2.86 -12.59 -11.68
CA ASP A 33 -3.13 -13.93 -11.16
C ASP A 33 -4.03 -13.91 -9.91
N TYR A 34 -4.02 -12.81 -9.15
CA TYR A 34 -4.86 -12.64 -7.97
C TYR A 34 -6.30 -12.18 -8.27
N GLU A 35 -6.64 -11.89 -9.53
CA GLU A 35 -7.99 -11.47 -9.91
C GLU A 35 -9.02 -12.58 -9.78
N GLU A 36 -8.63 -13.83 -10.01
CA GLU A 36 -9.53 -14.99 -9.96
C GLU A 36 -10.25 -15.09 -8.61
N ASP A 37 -9.54 -14.78 -7.52
CA ASP A 37 -10.10 -14.79 -6.17
C ASP A 37 -11.19 -13.71 -5.94
N LEU A 38 -11.20 -12.68 -6.77
CA LEU A 38 -12.16 -11.56 -6.71
C LEU A 38 -13.35 -11.74 -7.64
N GLU A 39 -13.39 -12.81 -8.43
CA GLU A 39 -14.50 -13.09 -9.32
C GLU A 39 -15.77 -13.47 -8.52
N SER A 40 -16.91 -12.97 -8.99
CA SER A 40 -18.23 -13.28 -8.42
C SER A 40 -19.17 -13.80 -9.48
N LYS A 41 -19.99 -14.79 -9.11
CA LYS A 41 -21.05 -15.32 -10.00
C LYS A 41 -22.34 -14.50 -9.94
N ILE A 42 -22.47 -13.59 -8.99
CA ILE A 42 -23.70 -12.84 -8.69
C ILE A 42 -23.50 -11.33 -8.59
N ALA A 43 -22.27 -10.84 -8.60
CA ALA A 43 -21.93 -9.43 -8.53
C ALA A 43 -20.77 -9.13 -9.50
N ASP A 44 -20.50 -7.85 -9.75
CA ASP A 44 -19.40 -7.41 -10.65
C ASP A 44 -18.03 -7.79 -10.09
N ILE A 45 -17.89 -7.81 -8.76
CA ILE A 45 -16.66 -8.16 -8.07
C ILE A 45 -16.98 -8.66 -6.66
N LYS A 46 -16.17 -9.57 -6.16
CA LYS A 46 -16.20 -10.03 -4.76
C LYS A 46 -15.40 -9.04 -3.90
N GLN A 47 -16.02 -8.47 -2.88
CA GLN A 47 -15.38 -7.51 -1.98
C GLN A 47 -14.42 -8.17 -0.97
N CYS A 48 -14.70 -9.41 -0.58
CA CYS A 48 -13.97 -10.12 0.47
C CYS A 48 -13.84 -11.59 0.12
N ASN A 49 -12.66 -12.16 0.35
CA ASN A 49 -12.44 -13.60 0.31
C ASN A 49 -12.55 -14.17 1.72
N LEU A 50 -13.63 -14.90 2.01
CA LEU A 50 -13.90 -15.49 3.33
C LEU A 50 -13.00 -16.69 3.66
N GLU A 51 -12.37 -17.28 2.66
CA GLU A 51 -11.49 -18.44 2.83
C GLU A 51 -10.05 -18.04 3.22
N GLY A 52 -9.79 -16.73 3.33
CA GLY A 52 -8.47 -16.19 3.56
C GLY A 52 -7.65 -16.08 2.28
N GLY A 53 -6.38 -15.71 2.41
CA GLY A 53 -5.48 -15.56 1.28
C GLY A 53 -4.57 -14.35 1.42
N PRO A 54 -3.99 -13.85 0.32
CA PRO A 54 -3.13 -12.66 0.32
C PRO A 54 -3.95 -11.37 0.41
N ASP A 55 -4.60 -11.14 1.54
CA ASP A 55 -5.58 -10.07 1.74
C ASP A 55 -5.09 -8.68 1.36
N HIS A 56 -3.81 -8.37 1.59
CA HIS A 56 -3.20 -7.09 1.18
C HIS A 56 -3.25 -6.91 -0.35
N ILE A 57 -2.98 -7.98 -1.08
CA ILE A 57 -2.98 -7.97 -2.55
C ILE A 57 -4.42 -7.91 -3.06
N HIS A 58 -5.34 -8.69 -2.48
CA HIS A 58 -6.75 -8.66 -2.82
C HIS A 58 -7.36 -7.27 -2.61
N ALA A 59 -7.06 -6.61 -1.49
CA ALA A 59 -7.51 -5.25 -1.22
C ALA A 59 -7.01 -4.26 -2.29
N ALA A 60 -5.73 -4.36 -2.64
CA ALA A 60 -5.15 -3.54 -3.70
C ALA A 60 -5.78 -3.84 -5.07
N ARG A 61 -5.96 -5.10 -5.43
CA ARG A 61 -6.60 -5.48 -6.70
C ARG A 61 -8.04 -5.01 -6.77
N PHE A 62 -8.81 -5.19 -5.70
CA PHE A 62 -10.19 -4.71 -5.59
C PHE A 62 -10.28 -3.18 -5.79
N LEU A 63 -9.50 -2.41 -5.02
CA LEU A 63 -9.51 -0.95 -5.11
C LEU A 63 -8.99 -0.45 -6.46
N GLY A 64 -8.01 -1.14 -7.03
CA GLY A 64 -7.42 -0.80 -8.31
C GLY A 64 -8.40 -0.82 -9.48
N ARG A 65 -9.48 -1.61 -9.39
CA ARG A 65 -10.55 -1.63 -10.41
C ARG A 65 -11.32 -0.30 -10.52
N PHE A 66 -11.27 0.54 -9.48
CA PHE A 66 -11.90 1.86 -9.46
C PHE A 66 -10.92 2.98 -9.85
N VAL A 67 -9.67 2.64 -10.16
CA VAL A 67 -8.66 3.59 -10.64
C VAL A 67 -8.72 3.65 -12.15
N GLU A 68 -9.33 4.69 -12.67
CA GLU A 68 -9.55 4.90 -14.10
C GLU A 68 -8.30 5.41 -14.83
N ASN A 69 -8.31 5.29 -16.16
CA ASN A 69 -7.32 5.90 -17.07
C ASN A 69 -5.88 5.47 -16.83
N ASN A 70 -5.66 4.31 -16.23
CA ASN A 70 -4.32 3.77 -15.97
C ASN A 70 -3.39 4.77 -15.23
N VAL A 71 -3.98 5.57 -14.34
CA VAL A 71 -3.24 6.53 -13.50
C VAL A 71 -2.23 5.78 -12.63
N PRO A 72 -0.99 6.27 -12.48
CA PRO A 72 -0.05 5.73 -11.52
C PRO A 72 -0.66 5.71 -10.12
N TRP A 73 -0.76 4.54 -9.52
CA TRP A 73 -1.48 4.32 -8.28
C TRP A 73 -0.64 3.49 -7.30
N LEU A 74 -0.70 3.89 -6.05
CA LEU A 74 -0.02 3.23 -4.94
C LEU A 74 -1.02 2.99 -3.82
N HIS A 75 -1.21 1.73 -3.46
CA HIS A 75 -1.96 1.30 -2.29
C HIS A 75 -1.01 1.06 -1.12
N ILE A 76 -1.34 1.60 0.04
CA ILE A 76 -0.61 1.38 1.29
C ILE A 76 -1.55 0.73 2.30
N ASP A 77 -1.22 -0.48 2.69
CA ASP A 77 -1.88 -1.20 3.78
C ASP A 77 -1.21 -0.85 5.12
N LEU A 78 -1.90 -0.05 5.93
CA LEU A 78 -1.40 0.45 7.20
C LEU A 78 -1.68 -0.51 8.35
N SER A 79 -0.90 -1.55 8.49
CA SER A 79 -1.05 -2.58 9.52
C SER A 79 -0.33 -2.28 10.85
N SER A 80 0.39 -1.16 10.97
CA SER A 80 1.29 -0.87 12.09
C SER A 80 0.96 0.42 12.87
N SER A 81 -0.23 1.00 12.66
CA SER A 81 -0.64 2.28 13.27
C SER A 81 -0.97 2.16 14.76
N ASN A 82 -1.24 0.95 15.25
CA ASN A 82 -1.50 0.66 16.67
C ASN A 82 -0.74 -0.59 17.09
N ARG A 83 0.06 -0.48 18.14
CA ARG A 83 0.79 -1.59 18.73
C ARG A 83 0.96 -1.37 20.22
N LYS A 84 0.49 -2.33 21.02
CA LYS A 84 0.66 -2.30 22.48
C LYS A 84 2.15 -2.20 22.86
N GLY A 85 2.50 -1.18 23.61
CA GLY A 85 3.87 -0.89 24.02
C GLY A 85 4.68 -0.10 23.00
N GLY A 86 4.05 0.40 21.93
CA GLY A 86 4.70 1.24 20.93
C GLY A 86 5.42 0.48 19.81
N LEU A 87 6.04 1.22 18.92
CA LEU A 87 6.77 0.71 17.76
C LEU A 87 8.03 1.55 17.49
N GLY A 88 9.18 0.92 17.42
CA GLY A 88 10.46 1.60 17.20
C GLY A 88 10.78 2.58 18.31
N ALA A 89 11.01 3.84 17.97
CA ALA A 89 11.31 4.93 18.91
C ALA A 89 10.06 5.54 19.57
N VAL A 90 8.85 5.14 19.14
CA VAL A 90 7.58 5.64 19.66
C VAL A 90 7.07 4.69 20.74
N SER A 91 6.95 5.17 21.97
CA SER A 91 6.57 4.36 23.14
C SER A 91 5.07 4.34 23.44
N SER A 92 4.25 5.03 22.64
CA SER A 92 2.79 5.02 22.78
C SER A 92 2.15 3.94 21.90
N ASP A 93 1.01 3.41 22.31
CA ASP A 93 0.27 2.39 21.56
C ASP A 93 -0.17 2.91 20.19
N VAL A 94 -0.58 4.17 20.11
CA VAL A 94 -0.86 4.87 18.84
C VAL A 94 0.39 5.62 18.44
N ASN A 95 0.97 5.25 17.30
CA ASN A 95 2.32 5.68 16.91
C ASN A 95 2.36 6.62 15.69
N GLY A 96 1.21 6.93 15.09
CA GLY A 96 1.16 7.79 13.89
C GLY A 96 1.83 7.21 12.64
N PHE A 97 2.03 5.88 12.60
CA PHE A 97 2.63 5.21 11.44
C PHE A 97 1.92 5.61 10.14
N GLY A 98 2.70 5.92 9.12
CA GLY A 98 2.21 6.36 7.83
C GLY A 98 2.26 7.87 7.59
N VAL A 99 2.32 8.69 8.66
CA VAL A 99 2.38 10.16 8.52
C VAL A 99 3.71 10.60 7.95
N ASN A 100 4.82 10.20 8.55
CA ASN A 100 6.16 10.57 8.10
C ASN A 100 6.49 9.91 6.74
N PHE A 101 6.12 8.66 6.57
CA PHE A 101 6.20 7.97 5.28
C PHE A 101 5.44 8.73 4.18
N GLY A 102 4.20 9.13 4.43
CA GLY A 102 3.37 9.86 3.47
C GLY A 102 4.01 11.18 3.05
N LEU A 103 4.55 11.95 3.99
CA LEU A 103 5.30 13.18 3.69
C LEU A 103 6.54 12.90 2.83
N LYS A 104 7.30 11.86 3.14
CA LYS A 104 8.50 11.49 2.41
C LYS A 104 8.20 11.09 0.97
N ILE A 105 7.21 10.21 0.76
CA ILE A 105 6.90 9.75 -0.59
C ILE A 105 6.32 10.87 -1.47
N ILE A 106 5.46 11.73 -0.92
CA ILE A 106 4.95 12.89 -1.63
C ILE A 106 6.10 13.80 -2.05
N HIS A 107 7.04 14.08 -1.14
CA HIS A 107 8.21 14.90 -1.45
C HIS A 107 9.07 14.30 -2.57
N GLN A 108 9.31 12.99 -2.55
CA GLN A 108 10.05 12.30 -3.61
C GLN A 108 9.35 12.38 -4.96
N ILE A 109 8.04 12.18 -5.00
CA ILE A 109 7.22 12.30 -6.22
C ILE A 109 7.28 13.73 -6.78
N MET A 110 7.16 14.73 -5.92
CA MET A 110 7.25 16.14 -6.33
C MET A 110 8.63 16.48 -6.91
N LYS A 111 9.72 16.02 -6.30
CA LYS A 111 11.07 16.20 -6.84
C LYS A 111 11.24 15.63 -8.24
N LEU A 112 10.68 14.46 -8.51
CA LEU A 112 10.74 13.85 -9.84
C LEU A 112 9.95 14.64 -10.88
N ARG A 113 8.78 15.17 -10.52
CA ARG A 113 7.94 15.96 -11.43
C ARG A 113 8.53 17.34 -11.75
N PHE A 114 9.12 17.98 -10.76
CA PHE A 114 9.54 19.38 -10.90
C PHE A 114 11.06 19.53 -11.08
N LYS A 115 11.84 18.43 -11.06
CA LYS A 115 13.31 18.43 -11.16
C LYS A 115 13.97 19.49 -10.25
N ILE A 116 13.42 19.65 -9.03
CA ILE A 116 13.93 20.57 -8.01
C ILE A 116 15.10 19.91 -7.27
#